data_0bb3ea609383710d6abcfe300feccc93
#
_entry.id   0bb3ea609383710d6abcfe300feccc93
#
_cell.length_a   1.000
_cell.length_b   1.000
_cell.length_c   1.000
_cell.angle_alpha   90.00
_cell.angle_beta   90.00
_cell.angle_gamma   90.00
#
_symmetry.space_group_name_H-M   'P 1'
#
loop_
_entity.id
_entity.type
_entity.pdbx_description
1 polymer ?
#
loop_
_entity_poly.entity_id
_entity_poly.type
_entity_poly.pdbx_seq_one_letter_code
_entity_poly.pdbx_strand_id
1 'polypeptide(L)'
;MTFFPEKKGYSLKEFHEEYSKRLSKALSQLDTKSLEEVYLQLAKGVKNNSTIFSCGNGGSSSIAEHLACDFVKGVSTDSEAKPKVFPLLSTPILTAIANDIGYEEVFAFQVERYAKENDILLSVSSSGNSENVVKAIEKAKSLDLFTISFVAFDGGRVKKISDLAIHVEVDNYGMAEDAHHALMHIFAQFLRLQSISEKEKIGKIKF
;
A
#
# COMPACT_ATOMS: atom_id res chain seq x y z
N MET A 1 23.71 5.79 -11.67
CA MET A 1 22.45 6.41 -11.27
C MET A 1 22.73 7.30 -10.07
N THR A 2 22.32 8.56 -10.07
CA THR A 2 22.52 9.47 -8.94
C THR A 2 21.20 9.66 -8.23
N PHE A 3 21.18 9.40 -6.92
CA PHE A 3 19.99 9.55 -6.10
C PHE A 3 19.72 11.02 -5.77
N PHE A 4 18.46 11.38 -5.62
CA PHE A 4 18.11 12.71 -5.09
C PHE A 4 18.26 12.74 -3.56
N PRO A 5 18.88 13.79 -2.95
CA PRO A 5 19.49 14.95 -3.60
C PRO A 5 20.86 14.63 -4.21
N GLU A 6 21.12 15.14 -5.40
CA GLU A 6 22.33 14.83 -6.20
C GLU A 6 23.55 15.67 -5.81
N LYS A 7 23.36 16.77 -5.10
CA LYS A 7 24.42 17.73 -4.69
C LYS A 7 24.15 18.34 -3.33
N LYS A 8 25.19 18.86 -2.70
CA LYS A 8 25.07 19.78 -1.57
C LYS A 8 24.80 21.20 -2.08
N GLY A 9 24.27 22.08 -1.23
CA GLY A 9 24.12 23.50 -1.53
C GLY A 9 22.86 23.89 -2.27
N TYR A 10 21.84 23.03 -2.28
CA TYR A 10 20.49 23.49 -2.59
C TYR A 10 20.04 24.54 -1.58
N SER A 11 19.45 25.65 -2.06
CA SER A 11 18.56 26.44 -1.21
C SER A 11 17.30 25.60 -0.89
N LEU A 12 16.60 25.91 0.18
CA LEU A 12 15.34 25.23 0.49
C LEU A 12 14.31 25.37 -0.64
N LYS A 13 14.30 26.54 -1.31
CA LYS A 13 13.42 26.77 -2.47
C LYS A 13 13.74 25.80 -3.60
N GLU A 14 15.00 25.71 -4.03
CA GLU A 14 15.40 24.79 -5.10
C GLU A 14 15.14 23.33 -4.75
N PHE A 15 15.40 22.95 -3.49
CA PHE A 15 15.12 21.59 -3.02
C PHE A 15 13.63 21.26 -3.10
N HIS A 16 12.77 22.16 -2.61
CA HIS A 16 11.33 22.01 -2.66
C HIS A 16 10.79 21.90 -4.09
N GLU A 17 11.24 22.78 -4.99
CA GLU A 17 10.83 22.79 -6.39
C GLU A 17 11.22 21.48 -7.09
N GLU A 18 12.44 21.00 -6.89
CA GLU A 18 12.92 19.76 -7.50
C GLU A 18 12.23 18.52 -6.91
N TYR A 19 12.04 18.46 -5.59
CA TYR A 19 11.30 17.39 -4.91
C TYR A 19 9.86 17.28 -5.46
N SER A 20 9.14 18.39 -5.49
CA SER A 20 7.75 18.45 -5.97
C SER A 20 7.63 18.05 -7.43
N LYS A 21 8.56 18.51 -8.28
CA LYS A 21 8.61 18.15 -9.70
C LYS A 21 8.84 16.65 -9.91
N ARG A 22 9.78 16.05 -9.19
CA ARG A 22 10.07 14.61 -9.29
C ARG A 22 8.91 13.76 -8.79
N LEU A 23 8.31 14.11 -7.67
CA LEU A 23 7.13 13.42 -7.14
C LEU A 23 5.96 13.48 -8.12
N SER A 24 5.66 14.67 -8.65
CA SER A 24 4.60 14.86 -9.65
C SER A 24 4.86 14.04 -10.91
N LYS A 25 6.10 14.01 -11.38
CA LYS A 25 6.49 13.19 -12.53
C LYS A 25 6.27 11.70 -12.25
N ALA A 26 6.72 11.21 -11.10
CA ALA A 26 6.57 9.80 -10.75
C ALA A 26 5.10 9.37 -10.70
N LEU A 27 4.23 10.19 -10.11
CA LEU A 27 2.79 9.93 -10.06
C LEU A 27 2.14 9.96 -11.46
N SER A 28 2.56 10.87 -12.33
CA SER A 28 2.02 10.98 -13.69
C SER A 28 2.47 9.87 -14.65
N GLN A 29 3.53 9.17 -14.30
CA GLN A 29 4.10 8.07 -15.09
C GLN A 29 3.62 6.67 -14.65
N LEU A 30 2.75 6.60 -13.64
CA LEU A 30 2.17 5.33 -13.21
C LEU A 30 1.42 4.65 -14.34
N ASP A 31 1.62 3.33 -14.47
CA ASP A 31 0.89 2.52 -15.45
C ASP A 31 -0.60 2.44 -15.09
N THR A 32 -1.42 3.07 -15.91
CA THR A 32 -2.87 3.15 -15.69
C THR A 32 -3.55 1.77 -15.73
N LYS A 33 -3.01 0.82 -16.50
CA LYS A 33 -3.51 -0.54 -16.54
C LYS A 33 -3.30 -1.25 -15.20
N SER A 34 -2.11 -1.14 -14.63
CA SER A 34 -1.82 -1.70 -13.30
C SER A 34 -2.69 -1.06 -12.22
N LEU A 35 -2.94 0.26 -12.30
CA LEU A 35 -3.85 0.96 -11.38
C LEU A 35 -5.27 0.39 -11.48
N GLU A 36 -5.78 0.20 -12.69
CA GLU A 36 -7.11 -0.36 -12.90
C GLU A 36 -7.23 -1.80 -12.40
N GLU A 37 -6.24 -2.64 -12.69
CA GLU A 37 -6.20 -4.04 -12.23
C GLU A 37 -6.20 -4.12 -10.69
N VAL A 38 -5.39 -3.30 -10.01
CA VAL A 38 -5.38 -3.24 -8.53
C VAL A 38 -6.73 -2.77 -7.99
N TYR A 39 -7.31 -1.71 -8.57
CA TYR A 39 -8.64 -1.25 -8.19
C TYR A 39 -9.69 -2.36 -8.32
N LEU A 40 -9.72 -3.07 -9.44
CA LEU A 40 -10.69 -4.14 -9.68
C LEU A 40 -10.55 -5.27 -8.65
N GLN A 41 -9.32 -5.64 -8.27
CA GLN A 41 -9.11 -6.66 -7.25
C GLN A 41 -9.53 -6.18 -5.85
N LEU A 42 -9.24 -4.94 -5.47
CA LEU A 42 -9.72 -4.37 -4.21
C LEU A 42 -11.25 -4.30 -4.16
N ALA A 43 -11.89 -3.82 -5.23
CA ALA A 43 -13.35 -3.75 -5.33
C ALA A 43 -13.99 -5.15 -5.27
N LYS A 44 -13.41 -6.13 -5.96
CA LYS A 44 -13.84 -7.53 -5.90
C LYS A 44 -13.72 -8.09 -4.48
N GLY A 45 -12.59 -7.85 -3.80
CA GLY A 45 -12.38 -8.28 -2.42
C GLY A 45 -13.43 -7.69 -1.47
N VAL A 46 -13.69 -6.39 -1.57
CA VAL A 46 -14.72 -5.70 -0.76
C VAL A 46 -16.11 -6.29 -1.04
N LYS A 47 -16.46 -6.50 -2.30
CA LYS A 47 -17.74 -7.11 -2.69
C LYS A 47 -17.90 -8.53 -2.15
N ASN A 48 -16.83 -9.32 -2.14
CA ASN A 48 -16.81 -10.69 -1.64
C ASN A 48 -16.62 -10.79 -0.12
N ASN A 49 -16.59 -9.65 0.58
CA ASN A 49 -16.39 -9.60 2.04
C ASN A 49 -15.05 -10.20 2.50
N SER A 50 -14.03 -10.16 1.62
CA SER A 50 -12.66 -10.54 1.93
C SER A 50 -12.01 -9.56 2.89
N THR A 51 -11.06 -10.04 3.70
CA THR A 51 -10.21 -9.17 4.52
C THR A 51 -9.00 -8.72 3.69
N ILE A 52 -8.69 -7.44 3.75
CA ILE A 52 -7.46 -6.86 3.19
C ILE A 52 -6.46 -6.73 4.35
N PHE A 53 -5.48 -7.60 4.41
CA PHE A 53 -4.35 -7.46 5.33
C PHE A 53 -3.36 -6.45 4.78
N SER A 54 -2.80 -5.58 5.64
CA SER A 54 -1.81 -4.61 5.20
C SER A 54 -0.54 -4.69 6.05
N CYS A 55 0.63 -4.54 5.42
CA CYS A 55 1.92 -4.56 6.10
C CYS A 55 2.96 -3.66 5.41
N GLY A 56 3.98 -3.28 6.18
CA GLY A 56 5.12 -2.49 5.74
C GLY A 56 6.03 -2.15 6.91
N ASN A 57 7.21 -1.62 6.65
CA ASN A 57 8.18 -1.21 7.67
C ASN A 57 8.34 0.31 7.71
N GLY A 58 8.65 0.89 8.86
CA GLY A 58 8.93 2.32 9.00
C GLY A 58 7.82 3.21 8.46
N GLY A 59 8.11 4.14 7.55
CA GLY A 59 7.10 4.99 6.91
C GLY A 59 6.08 4.19 6.10
N SER A 60 6.48 3.10 5.49
CA SER A 60 5.56 2.18 4.82
C SER A 60 4.56 1.52 5.78
N SER A 61 4.91 1.33 7.07
CA SER A 61 3.95 0.85 8.07
C SER A 61 2.87 1.88 8.36
N SER A 62 3.24 3.16 8.41
CA SER A 62 2.28 4.25 8.60
C SER A 62 1.26 4.32 7.46
N ILE A 63 1.70 4.05 6.22
CA ILE A 63 0.80 3.98 5.06
C ILE A 63 -0.13 2.77 5.18
N ALA A 64 0.37 1.61 5.60
CA ALA A 64 -0.41 0.41 5.78
C ALA A 64 -1.47 0.54 6.90
N GLU A 65 -1.16 1.26 7.98
CA GLU A 65 -2.15 1.61 9.02
C GLU A 65 -3.17 2.64 8.52
N HIS A 66 -2.71 3.68 7.83
CA HIS A 66 -3.61 4.71 7.30
C HIS A 66 -4.58 4.14 6.27
N LEU A 67 -4.18 3.15 5.49
CA LEU A 67 -5.06 2.40 4.59
C LEU A 67 -6.29 1.86 5.35
N ALA A 68 -6.10 1.31 6.55
CA ALA A 68 -7.24 0.84 7.35
C ALA A 68 -8.18 1.98 7.75
N CYS A 69 -7.65 3.13 8.15
CA CYS A 69 -8.44 4.31 8.46
C CYS A 69 -9.31 4.73 7.26
N ASP A 70 -8.68 4.89 6.10
CA ASP A 70 -9.35 5.42 4.93
C ASP A 70 -10.32 4.42 4.30
N PHE A 71 -10.01 3.15 4.31
CA PHE A 71 -10.91 2.13 3.81
C PHE A 71 -12.08 1.89 4.78
N VAL A 72 -11.81 1.62 6.05
CA VAL A 72 -12.86 1.27 7.01
C VAL A 72 -13.78 2.46 7.29
N LYS A 73 -13.23 3.67 7.52
CA LYS A 73 -14.03 4.87 7.79
C LYS A 73 -14.32 5.65 6.51
N GLY A 74 -13.30 5.96 5.72
CA GLY A 74 -13.43 6.83 4.55
C GLY A 74 -14.33 6.23 3.48
N VAL A 75 -14.03 5.03 3.01
CA VAL A 75 -14.82 4.35 1.97
C VAL A 75 -16.21 4.02 2.45
N SER A 76 -16.40 3.58 3.71
CA SER A 76 -17.72 3.20 4.22
C SER A 76 -18.65 4.37 4.50
N THR A 77 -18.14 5.61 4.53
CA THR A 77 -18.97 6.80 4.79
C THR A 77 -19.76 7.18 3.54
N ASP A 78 -21.08 7.28 3.65
CA ASP A 78 -22.01 7.61 2.56
C ASP A 78 -21.87 6.70 1.32
N SER A 79 -21.45 5.46 1.51
CA SER A 79 -21.32 4.46 0.45
C SER A 79 -21.83 3.09 0.89
N GLU A 80 -22.09 2.21 -0.08
CA GLU A 80 -22.51 0.83 0.18
C GLU A 80 -21.34 -0.12 0.45
N ALA A 81 -20.10 0.30 0.14
CA ALA A 81 -18.93 -0.50 0.37
C ALA A 81 -18.62 -0.68 1.88
N LYS A 82 -18.28 -1.88 2.26
CA LYS A 82 -17.93 -2.24 3.65
C LYS A 82 -16.56 -2.96 3.69
N PRO A 83 -15.46 -2.27 3.33
CA PRO A 83 -14.14 -2.88 3.33
C PRO A 83 -13.73 -3.30 4.73
N LYS A 84 -13.09 -4.48 4.80
CA LYS A 84 -12.46 -4.99 6.01
C LYS A 84 -10.95 -4.90 5.81
N VAL A 85 -10.30 -4.02 6.55
CA VAL A 85 -8.83 -3.87 6.49
C VAL A 85 -8.25 -4.16 7.85
N PHE A 86 -7.23 -5.01 7.87
CA PHE A 86 -6.55 -5.43 9.08
C PHE A 86 -5.03 -5.21 8.94
N PRO A 87 -4.49 -4.14 9.54
CA PRO A 87 -3.04 -3.92 9.57
C PRO A 87 -2.34 -4.94 10.47
N LEU A 88 -1.29 -5.58 9.94
CA LEU A 88 -0.46 -6.53 10.69
C LEU A 88 0.60 -5.79 11.55
N LEU A 89 0.20 -4.71 12.22
CA LEU A 89 1.10 -3.72 12.82
C LEU A 89 0.91 -3.52 14.33
N SER A 90 0.17 -4.40 15.00
CA SER A 90 0.05 -4.36 16.46
C SER A 90 1.42 -4.46 17.13
N THR A 91 1.86 -3.41 17.80
CA THR A 91 3.17 -3.35 18.46
C THR A 91 3.45 -4.53 19.40
N PRO A 92 2.52 -4.95 20.30
CA PRO A 92 2.76 -6.11 21.14
C PRO A 92 2.98 -7.40 20.33
N ILE A 93 2.23 -7.61 19.26
CA ILE A 93 2.37 -8.80 18.41
C ILE A 93 3.69 -8.77 17.65
N LEU A 94 4.03 -7.63 17.02
CA LEU A 94 5.30 -7.47 16.29
C LEU A 94 6.51 -7.72 17.20
N THR A 95 6.51 -7.11 18.39
CA THR A 95 7.64 -7.23 19.32
C THR A 95 7.76 -8.65 19.89
N ALA A 96 6.66 -9.33 20.19
CA ALA A 96 6.69 -10.71 20.66
C ALA A 96 7.22 -11.66 19.57
N ILE A 97 6.72 -11.58 18.36
CA ILE A 97 7.19 -12.42 17.24
C ILE A 97 8.66 -12.12 16.94
N ALA A 98 9.05 -10.83 16.89
CA ALA A 98 10.43 -10.44 16.61
C ALA A 98 11.41 -10.96 17.66
N ASN A 99 11.02 -10.96 18.95
CA ASN A 99 11.86 -11.44 20.06
C ASN A 99 11.96 -12.96 20.10
N ASP A 100 10.85 -13.66 19.90
CA ASP A 100 10.77 -15.09 20.18
C ASP A 100 11.02 -15.96 18.93
N ILE A 101 10.79 -15.43 17.73
CA ILE A 101 10.88 -16.16 16.46
C ILE A 101 11.89 -15.51 15.51
N GLY A 102 11.72 -14.23 15.20
CA GLY A 102 12.56 -13.45 14.31
C GLY A 102 11.81 -12.31 13.63
N TYR A 103 12.51 -11.21 13.36
CA TYR A 103 11.89 -10.04 12.73
C TYR A 103 11.37 -10.32 11.31
N GLU A 104 11.99 -11.25 10.61
CA GLU A 104 11.57 -11.66 9.28
C GLU A 104 10.23 -12.39 9.25
N GLU A 105 9.74 -12.91 10.40
CA GLU A 105 8.47 -13.62 10.53
C GLU A 105 7.30 -12.76 11.00
N VAL A 106 7.55 -11.51 11.38
CA VAL A 106 6.55 -10.67 12.05
C VAL A 106 5.23 -10.50 11.29
N PHE A 107 5.26 -10.53 9.96
CA PHE A 107 4.07 -10.47 9.13
C PHE A 107 3.58 -11.85 8.68
N ALA A 108 4.49 -12.71 8.24
CA ALA A 108 4.14 -14.04 7.75
C ALA A 108 3.44 -14.88 8.83
N PHE A 109 3.90 -14.82 10.09
CA PHE A 109 3.27 -15.48 11.22
C PHE A 109 1.83 -15.01 11.43
N GLN A 110 1.57 -13.70 11.32
CA GLN A 110 0.22 -13.16 11.47
C GLN A 110 -0.69 -13.54 10.29
N VAL A 111 -0.18 -13.49 9.06
CA VAL A 111 -0.90 -13.96 7.87
C VAL A 111 -1.36 -15.39 8.07
N GLU A 112 -0.47 -16.29 8.51
CA GLU A 112 -0.81 -17.70 8.76
C GLU A 112 -1.93 -17.89 9.80
N ARG A 113 -2.05 -17.00 10.78
CA ARG A 113 -3.05 -17.12 11.87
C ARG A 113 -4.39 -16.49 11.54
N TYR A 114 -4.41 -15.44 10.75
CA TYR A 114 -5.60 -14.63 10.54
C TYR A 114 -6.23 -14.80 9.16
N ALA A 115 -5.42 -15.08 8.14
CA ALA A 115 -5.88 -15.08 6.78
C ALA A 115 -6.56 -16.40 6.38
N LYS A 116 -7.43 -16.29 5.42
CA LYS A 116 -8.11 -17.41 4.75
C LYS A 116 -8.09 -17.22 3.24
N GLU A 117 -8.38 -18.26 2.53
CA GLU A 117 -8.50 -18.26 1.06
C GLU A 117 -9.36 -17.10 0.55
N ASN A 118 -8.95 -16.48 -0.54
CA ASN A 118 -9.55 -15.31 -1.19
C ASN A 118 -9.46 -13.99 -0.41
N ASP A 119 -8.76 -13.92 0.72
CA ASP A 119 -8.35 -12.66 1.32
C ASP A 119 -7.26 -11.98 0.46
N ILE A 120 -6.94 -10.74 0.78
CA ILE A 120 -5.93 -9.95 0.06
C ILE A 120 -4.81 -9.57 1.02
N LEU A 121 -3.55 -9.70 0.59
CA LEU A 121 -2.43 -9.06 1.25
C LEU A 121 -1.98 -7.85 0.42
N LEU A 122 -2.07 -6.64 0.99
CA LEU A 122 -1.50 -5.42 0.43
C LEU A 122 -0.24 -5.03 1.20
N SER A 123 0.90 -5.13 0.55
CA SER A 123 2.19 -4.77 1.14
C SER A 123 2.73 -3.46 0.59
N VAL A 124 3.38 -2.68 1.45
CA VAL A 124 4.09 -1.45 1.07
C VAL A 124 5.56 -1.62 1.40
N SER A 125 6.42 -1.56 0.38
CA SER A 125 7.87 -1.74 0.55
C SER A 125 8.64 -0.94 -0.49
N SER A 126 9.16 0.22 -0.13
CA SER A 126 9.88 1.09 -1.07
C SER A 126 11.03 0.35 -1.76
N SER A 127 11.89 -0.35 -1.03
CA SER A 127 13.01 -1.12 -1.61
C SER A 127 12.58 -2.42 -2.30
N GLY A 128 11.42 -2.97 -1.94
CA GLY A 128 10.96 -4.27 -2.41
C GLY A 128 11.83 -5.48 -1.96
N ASN A 129 12.72 -5.29 -0.96
CA ASN A 129 13.68 -6.32 -0.55
C ASN A 129 13.63 -6.67 0.95
N SER A 130 12.71 -6.08 1.71
CA SER A 130 12.54 -6.38 3.13
C SER A 130 12.10 -7.83 3.33
N GLU A 131 12.89 -8.63 4.05
CA GLU A 131 12.69 -10.08 4.19
C GLU A 131 11.33 -10.42 4.81
N ASN A 132 10.90 -9.67 5.83
CA ASN A 132 9.60 -9.87 6.46
C ASN A 132 8.41 -9.62 5.51
N VAL A 133 8.54 -8.68 4.56
CA VAL A 133 7.51 -8.44 3.54
C VAL A 133 7.53 -9.56 2.49
N VAL A 134 8.72 -10.00 2.08
CA VAL A 134 8.86 -11.12 1.13
C VAL A 134 8.22 -12.38 1.70
N LYS A 135 8.56 -12.77 2.95
CA LYS A 135 7.98 -13.94 3.62
C LYS A 135 6.46 -13.82 3.80
N ALA A 136 5.95 -12.60 4.06
CA ALA A 136 4.52 -12.38 4.15
C ALA A 136 3.81 -12.66 2.82
N ILE A 137 4.38 -12.22 1.69
CA ILE A 137 3.82 -12.49 0.36
C ILE A 137 3.88 -13.98 0.02
N GLU A 138 5.01 -14.64 0.28
CA GLU A 138 5.17 -16.08 0.06
C GLU A 138 4.14 -16.88 0.89
N LYS A 139 3.96 -16.51 2.17
CA LYS A 139 2.96 -17.13 3.03
C LYS A 139 1.54 -16.86 2.52
N ALA A 140 1.22 -15.63 2.14
CA ALA A 140 -0.09 -15.28 1.59
C ALA A 140 -0.43 -16.12 0.34
N LYS A 141 0.52 -16.26 -0.57
CA LYS A 141 0.34 -17.10 -1.78
C LYS A 141 0.16 -18.58 -1.44
N SER A 142 0.84 -19.08 -0.42
CA SER A 142 0.68 -20.48 0.03
C SER A 142 -0.70 -20.77 0.65
N LEU A 143 -1.44 -19.71 1.00
CA LEU A 143 -2.80 -19.77 1.55
C LEU A 143 -3.86 -19.26 0.57
N ASP A 144 -3.53 -19.16 -0.71
CA ASP A 144 -4.41 -18.70 -1.79
C ASP A 144 -4.99 -17.28 -1.58
N LEU A 145 -4.20 -16.39 -0.95
CA LEU A 145 -4.50 -14.96 -0.94
C LEU A 145 -4.04 -14.30 -2.23
N PHE A 146 -4.76 -13.27 -2.64
CA PHE A 146 -4.30 -12.39 -3.70
C PHE A 146 -3.32 -11.33 -3.14
N THR A 147 -2.16 -11.15 -3.78
CA THR A 147 -1.10 -10.28 -3.29
C THR A 147 -0.94 -9.03 -4.13
N ILE A 148 -1.03 -7.86 -3.48
CA ILE A 148 -0.83 -6.53 -4.07
C ILE A 148 0.32 -5.85 -3.36
N SER A 149 1.21 -5.20 -4.12
CA SER A 149 2.35 -4.49 -3.54
C SER A 149 2.55 -3.11 -4.15
N PHE A 150 2.89 -2.13 -3.30
CA PHE A 150 3.41 -0.83 -3.72
C PHE A 150 4.91 -0.84 -3.49
N VAL A 151 5.67 -0.61 -4.56
CA VAL A 151 7.15 -0.67 -4.54
C VAL A 151 7.75 0.54 -5.26
N ALA A 152 9.01 0.84 -4.92
CA ALA A 152 9.80 1.88 -5.59
C ALA A 152 11.21 1.36 -5.90
N PHE A 153 12.17 2.23 -6.12
CA PHE A 153 13.54 1.88 -6.54
C PHE A 153 13.51 0.96 -7.76
N ASP A 154 14.11 -0.23 -7.68
CA ASP A 154 14.06 -1.27 -8.72
C ASP A 154 12.90 -2.26 -8.55
N GLY A 155 12.10 -2.08 -7.51
CA GLY A 155 10.98 -2.95 -7.14
C GLY A 155 11.37 -4.23 -6.40
N GLY A 156 12.64 -4.58 -6.41
CA GLY A 156 13.20 -5.70 -5.67
C GLY A 156 12.56 -7.06 -5.91
N ARG A 157 12.63 -7.92 -4.91
CA ARG A 157 12.00 -9.26 -4.89
C ARG A 157 10.48 -9.17 -4.84
N VAL A 158 9.96 -8.22 -4.06
CA VAL A 158 8.52 -8.02 -3.83
C VAL A 158 7.77 -7.81 -5.14
N LYS A 159 8.29 -6.96 -6.05
CA LYS A 159 7.71 -6.75 -7.39
C LYS A 159 7.58 -8.04 -8.19
N LYS A 160 8.54 -8.95 -8.05
CA LYS A 160 8.62 -10.18 -8.85
C LYS A 160 7.67 -11.28 -8.38
N ILE A 161 7.39 -11.32 -7.06
CA ILE A 161 6.61 -12.40 -6.45
C ILE A 161 5.15 -12.04 -6.20
N SER A 162 4.79 -10.75 -6.17
CA SER A 162 3.41 -10.30 -6.02
C SER A 162 2.58 -10.60 -7.28
N ASP A 163 1.29 -10.85 -7.11
CA ASP A 163 0.38 -11.05 -8.24
C ASP A 163 0.17 -9.74 -9.01
N LEU A 164 0.06 -8.61 -8.29
CA LEU A 164 0.10 -7.27 -8.85
C LEU A 164 1.06 -6.38 -8.07
N ALA A 165 1.85 -5.57 -8.77
CA ALA A 165 2.72 -4.57 -8.16
C ALA A 165 2.60 -3.22 -8.87
N ILE A 166 2.32 -2.16 -8.11
CA ILE A 166 2.47 -0.80 -8.61
C ILE A 166 3.89 -0.35 -8.31
N HIS A 167 4.64 -0.09 -9.37
CA HIS A 167 6.03 0.36 -9.28
C HIS A 167 6.13 1.87 -9.52
N VAL A 168 6.53 2.60 -8.50
CA VAL A 168 6.81 4.03 -8.56
C VAL A 168 8.28 4.20 -8.87
N GLU A 169 8.62 4.74 -10.02
CA GLU A 169 10.00 4.92 -10.47
C GLU A 169 10.68 6.12 -9.79
N VAL A 170 11.02 5.96 -8.51
CA VAL A 170 11.78 6.94 -7.71
C VAL A 170 12.82 6.24 -6.86
N ASP A 171 13.97 6.91 -6.70
CA ASP A 171 15.13 6.42 -5.94
C ASP A 171 15.33 7.26 -4.65
N ASN A 172 14.25 7.57 -3.96
CA ASN A 172 14.27 8.35 -2.71
C ASN A 172 13.14 7.84 -1.81
N TYR A 173 13.45 7.48 -0.56
CA TYR A 173 12.47 6.93 0.38
C TYR A 173 11.30 7.87 0.65
N GLY A 174 11.55 9.17 0.88
CA GLY A 174 10.48 10.14 1.14
C GLY A 174 9.52 10.25 -0.05
N MET A 175 10.05 10.39 -1.27
CA MET A 175 9.23 10.44 -2.48
C MET A 175 8.47 9.13 -2.73
N ALA A 176 9.08 7.98 -2.42
CA ALA A 176 8.43 6.68 -2.53
C ALA A 176 7.25 6.59 -1.55
N GLU A 177 7.45 6.98 -0.31
CA GLU A 177 6.42 6.98 0.73
C GLU A 177 5.30 7.97 0.41
N ASP A 178 5.61 9.19 -0.05
CA ASP A 178 4.62 10.17 -0.49
C ASP A 178 3.79 9.65 -1.67
N ALA A 179 4.43 9.01 -2.64
CA ALA A 179 3.73 8.42 -3.79
C ALA A 179 2.87 7.21 -3.39
N HIS A 180 3.35 6.33 -2.51
CA HIS A 180 2.57 5.21 -2.00
C HIS A 180 1.37 5.69 -1.17
N HIS A 181 1.53 6.77 -0.41
CA HIS A 181 0.43 7.41 0.31
C HIS A 181 -0.61 7.99 -0.66
N ALA A 182 -0.17 8.69 -1.70
CA ALA A 182 -1.05 9.18 -2.75
C ALA A 182 -1.84 8.05 -3.43
N LEU A 183 -1.18 6.92 -3.75
CA LEU A 183 -1.83 5.72 -4.30
C LEU A 183 -2.92 5.19 -3.38
N MET A 184 -2.62 5.07 -2.08
CA MET A 184 -3.59 4.62 -1.08
C MET A 184 -4.84 5.51 -1.08
N HIS A 185 -4.66 6.85 -1.06
CA HIS A 185 -5.77 7.79 -1.12
C HIS A 185 -6.54 7.71 -2.45
N ILE A 186 -5.86 7.55 -3.58
CA ILE A 186 -6.50 7.39 -4.89
C ILE A 186 -7.43 6.18 -4.88
N PHE A 187 -6.96 5.02 -4.41
CA PHE A 187 -7.79 3.82 -4.35
C PHE A 187 -8.95 3.95 -3.37
N ALA A 188 -8.72 4.50 -2.17
CA ALA A 188 -9.78 4.70 -1.18
C ALA A 188 -10.87 5.64 -1.72
N GLN A 189 -10.48 6.79 -2.25
CA GLN A 189 -11.43 7.79 -2.78
C GLN A 189 -12.15 7.27 -4.01
N PHE A 190 -11.45 6.60 -4.93
CA PHE A 190 -12.07 6.06 -6.13
C PHE A 190 -13.05 4.93 -5.81
N LEU A 191 -12.68 4.03 -4.89
CA LEU A 191 -13.58 2.97 -4.41
C LEU A 191 -14.84 3.55 -3.75
N ARG A 192 -14.68 4.59 -2.90
CA ARG A 192 -15.82 5.30 -2.33
C ARG A 192 -16.71 5.92 -3.41
N LEU A 193 -16.12 6.65 -4.37
CA LEU A 193 -16.83 7.30 -5.46
C LEU A 193 -17.68 6.29 -6.25
N GLN A 194 -17.12 5.11 -6.58
CA GLN A 194 -17.82 4.06 -7.32
C GLN A 194 -18.91 3.35 -6.49
N SER A 195 -18.87 3.51 -5.17
CA SER A 195 -19.80 2.85 -4.23
C SER A 195 -20.88 3.79 -3.68
N ILE A 196 -20.93 5.04 -4.11
CA ILE A 196 -21.98 6.01 -3.74
C ILE A 196 -23.21 5.73 -4.60
N SER A 197 -24.36 5.42 -3.94
CA SER A 197 -25.62 5.19 -4.61
C SER A 197 -26.33 6.50 -5.02
N GLU A 198 -26.20 7.55 -4.20
CA GLU A 198 -26.88 8.83 -4.41
C GLU A 198 -25.99 9.80 -5.23
N LYS A 199 -26.14 9.77 -6.56
CA LYS A 199 -25.35 10.60 -7.49
C LYS A 199 -25.41 12.11 -7.18
N GLU A 200 -26.49 12.58 -6.60
CA GLU A 200 -26.68 13.99 -6.22
C GLU A 200 -25.76 14.46 -5.09
N LYS A 201 -25.18 13.53 -4.34
CA LYS A 201 -24.19 13.83 -3.30
C LYS A 201 -22.79 14.06 -3.86
N ILE A 202 -22.50 13.60 -5.08
CA ILE A 202 -21.17 13.75 -5.70
C ILE A 202 -20.87 15.26 -5.85
N GLY A 203 -19.69 15.67 -5.39
CA GLY A 203 -19.25 17.07 -5.35
C GLY A 203 -19.76 17.88 -4.13
N LYS A 204 -20.64 17.30 -3.31
CA LYS A 204 -21.11 17.92 -2.05
C LYS A 204 -20.53 17.24 -0.81
N ILE A 205 -19.95 16.08 -0.96
CA ILE A 205 -19.33 15.30 0.11
C ILE A 205 -17.82 15.59 0.11
N LYS A 206 -17.26 15.78 1.30
CA LYS A 206 -15.80 15.83 1.48
C LYS A 206 -15.27 14.39 1.53
N PHE A 207 -14.26 14.13 0.73
CA PHE A 207 -13.52 12.89 0.72
C PHE A 207 -12.40 12.95 1.75
#